data_3e3f058cf4330910389d3dc73522a2ad
#
_entry.id   3e3f058cf4330910389d3dc73522a2ad
#
_cell.length_a   1.000
_cell.length_b   1.000
_cell.length_c   1.000
_cell.angle_alpha   90.00
_cell.angle_beta   90.00
_cell.angle_gamma   90.00
#
_symmetry.space_group_name_H-M   'P 1'
#
loop_
_entity.id
_entity.type
_entity.pdbx_description
1 polymer ?
#
loop_
_entity_poly.entity_id
_entity_poly.type
_entity_poly.pdbx_seq_one_letter_code
_entity_poly.pdbx_strand_id
1 'polypeptide(L)'
;MKKESTYRIINVLCATDNNYAPYCGVMLTSFLENHKAFHTEVYIVVKNRLKAEKKLKRLENLYDVNVNIIEFPYKDIVSSYPINHNLSLETYYRLFATELLPSDVDRVLYLDCDIVVDGNVSDMYFSDLDGISALVCPDFLMYVKHKGLATRLGYEEEKGYFN
;
A
#
# COMPACT_ATOMS: atom_id res chain seq x y z
N MET A 1 -11.18 32.40 18.66
CA MET A 1 -10.23 31.31 18.51
C MET A 1 -10.86 30.28 17.57
N LYS A 2 -10.44 30.24 16.29
CA LYS A 2 -10.81 29.13 15.38
C LYS A 2 -10.10 27.90 15.89
N LYS A 3 -10.84 26.84 16.27
CA LYS A 3 -10.27 25.52 16.46
C LYS A 3 -9.68 25.10 15.09
N GLU A 4 -8.38 25.04 14.97
CA GLU A 4 -7.74 24.27 13.92
C GLU A 4 -8.20 22.83 14.11
N SER A 5 -9.11 22.40 13.24
CA SER A 5 -9.44 21.01 13.09
C SER A 5 -8.19 20.36 12.49
N THR A 6 -7.35 19.78 13.35
CA THR A 6 -6.24 18.96 12.88
C THR A 6 -6.86 17.69 12.29
N TYR A 7 -7.24 17.76 11.02
CA TYR A 7 -7.66 16.56 10.29
C TYR A 7 -6.50 15.57 10.32
N ARG A 8 -6.71 14.43 10.95
CA ARG A 8 -5.74 13.34 10.89
C ARG A 8 -5.89 12.69 9.51
N ILE A 9 -4.81 12.72 8.75
CA ILE A 9 -4.76 12.17 7.38
C ILE A 9 -4.17 10.77 7.44
N ILE A 10 -4.80 9.83 6.72
CA ILE A 10 -4.23 8.51 6.47
C ILE A 10 -3.79 8.46 5.00
N ASN A 11 -2.51 8.26 4.77
CA ASN A 11 -1.97 8.04 3.43
C ASN A 11 -1.97 6.55 3.12
N VAL A 12 -2.60 6.15 2.02
CA VAL A 12 -2.67 4.76 1.56
C VAL A 12 -1.96 4.63 0.22
N LEU A 13 -1.06 3.68 0.09
CA LEU A 13 -0.38 3.34 -1.15
C LEU A 13 -0.79 1.94 -1.59
N CYS A 14 -1.13 1.80 -2.85
CA CYS A 14 -1.31 0.48 -3.48
C CYS A 14 -0.77 0.52 -4.92
N ALA A 15 -0.54 -0.66 -5.50
CA ALA A 15 -0.14 -0.79 -6.88
C ALA A 15 -1.11 -1.71 -7.61
N THR A 16 -1.52 -1.34 -8.83
CA THR A 16 -2.51 -2.12 -9.59
C THR A 16 -2.26 -2.04 -11.08
N ASP A 17 -2.82 -3.00 -11.80
CA ASP A 17 -2.98 -2.99 -13.25
C ASP A 17 -4.47 -2.94 -13.63
N ASN A 18 -4.76 -3.04 -14.93
CA ASN A 18 -6.14 -3.04 -15.41
C ASN A 18 -6.93 -4.29 -15.01
N ASN A 19 -6.26 -5.41 -14.73
CA ASN A 19 -6.91 -6.67 -14.34
C ASN A 19 -7.28 -6.63 -12.86
N TYR A 20 -6.38 -6.09 -12.03
CA TYR A 20 -6.57 -5.98 -10.58
C TYR A 20 -7.32 -4.72 -10.14
N ALA A 21 -7.57 -3.76 -11.02
CA ALA A 21 -8.30 -2.54 -10.68
C ALA A 21 -9.68 -2.77 -10.02
N PRO A 22 -10.48 -3.80 -10.37
CA PRO A 22 -11.72 -4.09 -9.66
C PRO A 22 -11.49 -4.50 -8.20
N TYR A 23 -10.46 -5.30 -7.93
CA TYR A 23 -10.10 -5.72 -6.58
C TYR A 23 -9.56 -4.53 -5.77
N CYS A 24 -8.73 -3.68 -6.37
CA CYS A 24 -8.30 -2.41 -5.80
C CYS A 24 -9.50 -1.55 -5.36
N GLY A 25 -10.55 -1.46 -6.18
CA GLY A 25 -11.79 -0.76 -5.83
C GLY A 25 -12.50 -1.36 -4.63
N VAL A 26 -12.54 -2.69 -4.50
CA VAL A 26 -13.12 -3.39 -3.34
C VAL A 26 -12.29 -3.13 -2.09
N MET A 27 -10.97 -3.29 -2.17
CA MET A 27 -10.04 -3.02 -1.06
C MET A 27 -10.19 -1.58 -0.55
N LEU A 28 -10.13 -0.58 -1.45
CA LEU A 28 -10.26 0.83 -1.07
C LEU A 28 -11.63 1.13 -0.47
N THR A 29 -12.71 0.57 -1.02
CA THR A 29 -14.05 0.74 -0.45
C THR A 29 -14.12 0.19 0.95
N SER A 30 -13.62 -1.03 1.19
CA SER A 30 -13.62 -1.65 2.51
C SER A 30 -12.78 -0.86 3.51
N PHE A 31 -11.63 -0.32 3.08
CA PHE A 31 -10.81 0.56 3.90
C PHE A 31 -11.58 1.84 4.28
N LEU A 32 -12.12 2.57 3.30
CA LEU A 32 -12.80 3.84 3.51
C LEU A 32 -14.07 3.69 4.36
N GLU A 33 -14.80 2.58 4.21
CA GLU A 33 -15.98 2.28 5.07
C GLU A 33 -15.60 2.21 6.55
N ASN A 34 -14.43 1.67 6.88
CA ASN A 34 -13.93 1.53 8.25
C ASN A 34 -13.19 2.78 8.77
N HIS A 35 -12.91 3.78 7.91
CA HIS A 35 -12.11 4.97 8.26
C HIS A 35 -12.79 6.30 7.97
N LYS A 36 -14.13 6.36 7.96
CA LYS A 36 -14.93 7.57 7.64
C LYS A 36 -14.65 8.80 8.50
N ALA A 37 -14.02 8.62 9.66
CA ALA A 37 -13.66 9.72 10.56
C ALA A 37 -12.37 10.44 10.18
N PHE A 38 -11.68 9.97 9.12
CA PHE A 38 -10.38 10.46 8.67
C PHE A 38 -10.46 10.96 7.23
N HIS A 39 -9.69 11.98 6.90
CA HIS A 39 -9.36 12.27 5.52
C HIS A 39 -8.34 11.24 5.02
N THR A 40 -8.51 10.73 3.81
CA THR A 40 -7.59 9.74 3.24
C THR A 40 -6.96 10.25 1.95
N GLU A 41 -5.65 10.20 1.86
CA GLU A 41 -4.91 10.39 0.62
C GLU A 41 -4.56 9.02 0.05
N VAL A 42 -5.13 8.65 -1.08
CA VAL A 42 -4.87 7.38 -1.76
C VAL A 42 -3.93 7.61 -2.93
N TYR A 43 -2.84 6.87 -2.98
CA TYR A 43 -1.86 6.85 -4.05
C TYR A 43 -1.91 5.48 -4.74
N ILE A 44 -2.35 5.45 -6.00
CA ILE A 44 -2.46 4.22 -6.80
C ILE A 44 -1.38 4.23 -7.86
N VAL A 45 -0.38 3.38 -7.72
CA VAL A 45 0.72 3.27 -8.68
C VAL A 45 0.34 2.31 -9.79
N VAL A 46 0.54 2.74 -11.03
CA VAL A 46 0.17 1.97 -12.22
C VAL A 46 1.32 1.98 -13.24
N LYS A 47 1.45 0.90 -14.01
CA LYS A 47 2.44 0.83 -15.08
C LYS A 47 2.12 1.79 -16.23
N ASN A 48 0.84 1.87 -16.58
CA ASN A 48 0.32 2.65 -17.69
C ASN A 48 -1.08 3.16 -17.34
N ARG A 49 -1.69 3.89 -18.27
CA ARG A 49 -3.04 4.42 -18.10
C ARG A 49 -4.03 3.36 -17.59
N LEU A 50 -4.70 3.68 -16.50
CA LEU A 50 -5.69 2.82 -15.88
C LEU A 50 -7.08 3.06 -16.50
N LYS A 51 -7.67 2.03 -17.10
CA LYS A 51 -9.02 2.12 -17.69
C LYS A 51 -10.10 2.40 -16.63
N ALA A 52 -9.89 1.89 -15.43
CA ALA A 52 -10.79 2.04 -14.29
C ALA A 52 -10.62 3.36 -13.51
N GLU A 53 -9.71 4.25 -13.90
CA GLU A 53 -9.41 5.50 -13.18
C GLU A 53 -10.69 6.28 -12.80
N LYS A 54 -11.57 6.53 -13.78
CA LYS A 54 -12.84 7.25 -13.53
C LYS A 54 -13.74 6.55 -12.52
N LYS A 55 -13.69 5.21 -12.44
CA LYS A 55 -14.48 4.45 -11.45
C LYS A 55 -13.90 4.58 -10.07
N LEU A 56 -12.57 4.48 -9.94
CA LEU A 56 -11.88 4.63 -8.67
C LEU A 56 -12.01 6.06 -8.13
N LYS A 57 -11.91 7.06 -8.98
CA LYS A 57 -12.14 8.46 -8.58
C LYS A 57 -13.58 8.78 -8.13
N ARG A 58 -14.56 7.91 -8.39
CA ARG A 58 -15.91 8.07 -7.81
C ARG A 58 -15.93 7.91 -6.29
N LEU A 59 -14.92 7.28 -5.69
CA LEU A 59 -14.78 7.20 -4.24
C LEU A 59 -14.73 8.61 -3.61
N GLU A 60 -14.16 9.59 -4.30
CA GLU A 60 -14.11 11.00 -3.86
C GLU A 60 -15.51 11.64 -3.69
N ASN A 61 -16.54 11.08 -4.34
CA ASN A 61 -17.93 11.55 -4.18
C ASN A 61 -18.66 10.88 -2.99
N LEU A 62 -18.10 9.80 -2.45
CA LEU A 62 -18.73 8.98 -1.42
C LEU A 62 -18.04 9.10 -0.07
N TYR A 63 -16.77 9.45 -0.06
CA TYR A 63 -15.90 9.48 1.11
C TYR A 63 -15.05 10.75 1.11
N ASP A 64 -14.54 11.13 2.28
CA ASP A 64 -13.52 12.18 2.41
C ASP A 64 -12.14 11.62 2.00
N VAL A 65 -11.91 11.54 0.69
CA VAL A 65 -10.71 10.94 0.10
C VAL A 65 -10.28 11.69 -1.15
N ASN A 66 -8.97 11.78 -1.35
CA ASN A 66 -8.37 12.14 -2.63
C ASN A 66 -7.73 10.90 -3.27
N VAL A 67 -8.01 10.65 -4.53
CA VAL A 67 -7.46 9.50 -5.27
C VAL A 67 -6.44 9.98 -6.31
N ASN A 68 -5.17 9.73 -6.04
CA ASN A 68 -4.03 10.12 -6.85
C ASN A 68 -3.55 8.91 -7.67
N ILE A 69 -3.58 8.99 -9.00
CA ILE A 69 -3.04 7.95 -9.89
C ILE A 69 -1.63 8.35 -10.30
N ILE A 70 -0.66 7.51 -9.99
CA ILE A 70 0.76 7.74 -10.28
C ILE A 70 1.21 6.73 -11.34
N GLU A 71 1.60 7.21 -12.51
CA GLU A 71 2.25 6.35 -13.50
C GLU A 71 3.70 6.08 -13.06
N PHE A 72 4.07 4.79 -12.94
CA PHE A 72 5.39 4.38 -12.46
C PHE A 72 6.50 4.81 -13.45
N PRO A 73 7.44 5.67 -13.03
CA PRO A 73 8.42 6.25 -13.94
C PRO A 73 9.66 5.35 -14.18
N TYR A 74 9.93 4.37 -13.29
CA TYR A 74 11.17 3.58 -13.29
C TYR A 74 11.01 2.23 -13.98
N LYS A 75 10.29 2.18 -15.10
CA LYS A 75 9.95 0.94 -15.83
C LYS A 75 11.19 0.15 -16.27
N ASP A 76 12.21 0.84 -16.70
CA ASP A 76 13.47 0.23 -17.17
C ASP A 76 14.21 -0.46 -16.03
N ILE A 77 14.19 0.09 -14.82
CA ILE A 77 14.83 -0.48 -13.65
C ILE A 77 14.18 -1.80 -13.28
N VAL A 78 12.85 -1.82 -13.14
CA VAL A 78 12.12 -3.03 -12.69
C VAL A 78 11.96 -4.06 -13.80
N SER A 79 12.17 -3.70 -15.07
CA SER A 79 12.02 -4.63 -16.19
C SER A 79 12.98 -5.84 -16.13
N SER A 80 14.11 -5.69 -15.43
CA SER A 80 15.09 -6.75 -15.19
C SER A 80 14.80 -7.61 -13.96
N TYR A 81 13.80 -7.24 -13.16
CA TYR A 81 13.49 -7.97 -11.93
C TYR A 81 12.77 -9.29 -12.25
N PRO A 82 13.01 -10.33 -11.45
CA PRO A 82 12.40 -11.63 -11.68
C PRO A 82 10.88 -11.56 -11.51
N ILE A 83 10.16 -12.09 -12.49
CA ILE A 83 8.72 -12.27 -12.44
C ILE A 83 8.36 -13.75 -12.54
N ASN A 84 7.26 -14.15 -11.91
CA ASN A 84 6.73 -15.49 -11.99
C ASN A 84 5.19 -15.46 -11.92
N HIS A 85 4.55 -16.62 -11.83
CA HIS A 85 3.07 -16.70 -11.79
C HIS A 85 2.43 -15.93 -10.63
N ASN A 86 3.18 -15.72 -9.53
CA ASN A 86 2.69 -15.06 -8.31
C ASN A 86 3.29 -13.66 -8.09
N LEU A 87 4.22 -13.24 -8.94
CA LEU A 87 4.97 -12.01 -8.77
C LEU A 87 4.99 -11.20 -10.06
N SER A 88 4.21 -10.15 -10.11
CA SER A 88 4.18 -9.19 -11.22
C SER A 88 5.16 -8.03 -10.98
N LEU A 89 5.42 -7.23 -12.01
CA LEU A 89 6.27 -6.03 -11.87
C LEU A 89 5.67 -5.01 -10.90
N GLU A 90 4.35 -4.94 -10.82
CA GLU A 90 3.62 -4.03 -9.94
C GLU A 90 3.93 -4.30 -8.46
N THR A 91 4.25 -5.55 -8.10
CA THR A 91 4.68 -5.93 -6.74
C THR A 91 5.93 -5.18 -6.29
N TYR A 92 6.82 -4.84 -7.22
CA TYR A 92 8.05 -4.11 -6.91
C TYR A 92 7.86 -2.60 -6.74
N TYR A 93 6.72 -2.03 -7.15
CA TYR A 93 6.50 -0.59 -7.07
C TYR A 93 6.51 -0.06 -5.64
N ARG A 94 6.14 -0.91 -4.66
CA ARG A 94 6.21 -0.58 -3.23
C ARG A 94 7.62 -0.21 -2.75
N LEU A 95 8.66 -0.72 -3.41
CA LEU A 95 10.05 -0.44 -3.06
C LEU A 95 10.47 1.00 -3.40
N PHE A 96 9.68 1.70 -4.20
CA PHE A 96 9.92 3.08 -4.65
C PHE A 96 8.96 4.07 -3.98
N ALA A 97 8.36 3.70 -2.85
CA ALA A 97 7.37 4.55 -2.17
C ALA A 97 7.94 5.95 -1.85
N THR A 98 9.19 6.02 -1.38
CA THR A 98 9.86 7.27 -1.02
C THR A 98 10.09 8.20 -2.22
N GLU A 99 10.26 7.64 -3.41
CA GLU A 99 10.46 8.40 -4.65
C GLU A 99 9.15 8.76 -5.35
N LEU A 100 8.08 8.04 -5.05
CA LEU A 100 6.77 8.19 -5.70
C LEU A 100 5.85 9.13 -4.95
N LEU A 101 5.99 9.20 -3.63
CA LEU A 101 5.11 9.99 -2.78
C LEU A 101 5.58 11.43 -2.64
N PRO A 102 4.67 12.39 -2.39
CA PRO A 102 5.04 13.75 -2.05
C PRO A 102 6.01 13.80 -0.85
N SER A 103 6.94 14.75 -0.86
CA SER A 103 8.01 14.83 0.14
C SER A 103 7.54 15.18 1.57
N ASP A 104 6.31 15.62 1.72
CA ASP A 104 5.65 15.90 2.98
C ASP A 104 4.87 14.69 3.55
N VAL A 105 4.85 13.57 2.82
CA VAL A 105 4.28 12.30 3.31
C VAL A 105 5.37 11.54 4.06
N ASP A 106 5.30 11.61 5.39
CA ASP A 106 6.25 10.94 6.31
C ASP A 106 5.82 9.52 6.69
N ARG A 107 4.57 9.16 6.42
CA ARG A 107 4.01 7.84 6.74
C ARG A 107 2.99 7.42 5.71
N VAL A 108 3.02 6.15 5.33
CA VAL A 108 2.07 5.54 4.40
C VAL A 108 1.71 4.13 4.82
N LEU A 109 0.45 3.75 4.63
CA LEU A 109 -0.04 2.38 4.76
C LEU A 109 -0.03 1.73 3.38
N TYR A 110 0.82 0.74 3.17
CA TYR A 110 0.77 -0.06 1.95
C TYR A 110 -0.26 -1.18 2.07
N LEU A 111 -1.15 -1.29 1.09
CA LEU A 111 -2.17 -2.33 1.01
C LEU A 111 -2.11 -3.05 -0.33
N ASP A 112 -2.07 -4.37 -0.31
CA ASP A 112 -2.27 -5.18 -1.51
C ASP A 112 -3.71 -5.06 -2.01
N CYS A 113 -3.92 -5.13 -3.32
CA CYS A 113 -5.24 -4.89 -3.91
C CYS A 113 -6.26 -6.01 -3.69
N ASP A 114 -5.82 -7.20 -3.33
CA ASP A 114 -6.63 -8.42 -3.17
C ASP A 114 -6.98 -8.76 -1.71
N ILE A 115 -6.99 -7.75 -0.86
CA ILE A 115 -7.41 -7.85 0.54
C ILE A 115 -8.75 -7.15 0.78
N VAL A 116 -9.39 -7.46 1.89
CA VAL A 116 -10.54 -6.75 2.44
C VAL A 116 -10.18 -6.25 3.83
N VAL A 117 -10.37 -4.96 4.07
CA VAL A 117 -10.16 -4.34 5.38
C VAL A 117 -11.44 -4.45 6.19
N ASP A 118 -11.45 -5.29 7.22
CA ASP A 118 -12.63 -5.61 8.03
C ASP A 118 -12.69 -4.83 9.35
N GLY A 119 -11.85 -3.82 9.53
CA GLY A 119 -11.85 -3.02 10.76
C GLY A 119 -11.02 -1.75 10.67
N ASN A 120 -11.11 -0.95 11.71
CA ASN A 120 -10.36 0.29 11.81
C ASN A 120 -8.89 0.00 12.20
N VAL A 121 -7.94 0.44 11.36
CA VAL A 121 -6.49 0.28 11.59
C VAL A 121 -5.80 1.61 11.96
N SER A 122 -6.59 2.64 12.30
CA SER A 122 -6.02 3.97 12.61
C SER A 122 -5.07 3.97 13.80
N ASP A 123 -5.34 3.17 14.82
CA ASP A 123 -4.45 3.09 16.00
C ASP A 123 -3.09 2.51 15.62
N MET A 124 -3.06 1.50 14.74
CA MET A 124 -1.82 0.99 14.17
C MET A 124 -1.14 2.05 13.31
N TYR A 125 -1.88 2.71 12.42
CA TYR A 125 -1.32 3.73 11.52
C TYR A 125 -0.69 4.89 12.29
N PHE A 126 -1.33 5.36 13.37
CA PHE A 126 -0.84 6.48 14.17
C PHE A 126 0.04 6.07 15.35
N SER A 127 0.40 4.80 15.49
CA SER A 127 1.32 4.35 16.52
C SER A 127 2.70 4.98 16.35
N ASP A 128 3.42 5.13 17.45
CA ASP A 128 4.81 5.57 17.39
C ASP A 128 5.68 4.47 16.80
N LEU A 129 6.50 4.80 15.82
CA LEU A 129 7.46 3.87 15.22
C LEU A 129 8.81 3.86 15.96
N ASP A 130 9.11 4.85 16.81
CA ASP A 130 10.29 4.95 17.69
C ASP A 130 11.59 4.44 17.02
N GLY A 131 11.92 5.01 15.84
CA GLY A 131 13.09 4.64 15.05
C GLY A 131 12.96 3.35 14.24
N ILE A 132 11.79 2.73 14.21
CA ILE A 132 11.49 1.61 13.32
C ILE A 132 11.07 2.15 11.95
N SER A 133 11.66 1.62 10.89
CA SER A 133 11.36 2.07 9.52
C SER A 133 10.02 1.56 8.98
N ALA A 134 9.53 0.41 9.45
CA ALA A 134 8.26 -0.18 9.01
C ALA A 134 7.66 -1.10 10.05
N LEU A 135 6.32 -1.13 10.11
CA LEU A 135 5.54 -2.21 10.72
C LEU A 135 5.09 -3.14 9.60
N VAL A 136 5.28 -4.43 9.79
CA VAL A 136 5.00 -5.44 8.76
C VAL A 136 4.20 -6.61 9.33
N CYS A 137 3.43 -7.27 8.48
CA CYS A 137 2.71 -8.49 8.85
C CYS A 137 3.62 -9.70 8.63
N PRO A 138 3.80 -10.60 9.61
CA PRO A 138 4.57 -11.82 9.42
C PRO A 138 3.92 -12.75 8.39
N ASP A 139 4.72 -13.25 7.44
CA ASP A 139 4.28 -14.30 6.51
C ASP A 139 4.58 -15.68 7.07
N PHE A 140 3.61 -16.23 7.78
CA PHE A 140 3.74 -17.53 8.41
C PHE A 140 3.91 -18.67 7.39
N LEU A 141 3.27 -18.57 6.23
CA LEU A 141 3.35 -19.64 5.22
C LEU A 141 4.74 -19.72 4.60
N MET A 142 5.37 -18.57 4.35
CA MET A 142 6.75 -18.51 3.86
C MET A 142 7.72 -19.05 4.90
N TYR A 143 7.53 -18.70 6.18
CA TYR A 143 8.34 -19.21 7.27
C TYR A 143 8.28 -20.75 7.38
N VAL A 144 7.08 -21.34 7.28
CA VAL A 144 6.91 -22.79 7.41
C VAL A 144 7.40 -23.56 6.17
N LYS A 145 7.13 -23.04 4.96
CA LYS A 145 7.46 -23.70 3.70
C LYS A 145 8.94 -23.58 3.30
N HIS A 146 9.61 -22.54 3.72
CA HIS A 146 10.96 -22.20 3.28
C HIS A 146 11.95 -22.10 4.44
N LYS A 147 12.02 -23.18 5.26
CA LYS A 147 13.03 -23.28 6.33
C LYS A 147 14.42 -23.01 5.76
N GLY A 148 15.21 -22.18 6.44
CA GLY A 148 16.53 -21.77 5.98
C GLY A 148 16.53 -20.63 4.94
N LEU A 149 15.37 -20.07 4.58
CA LEU A 149 15.31 -18.92 3.68
C LEU A 149 15.99 -17.70 4.31
N ALA A 150 15.75 -17.44 5.58
CA ALA A 150 16.38 -16.35 6.32
C ALA A 150 17.90 -16.42 6.25
N THR A 151 18.47 -17.59 6.57
CA THR A 151 19.92 -17.83 6.48
C THR A 151 20.46 -17.60 5.05
N ARG A 152 19.72 -18.03 4.02
CA ARG A 152 20.09 -17.80 2.61
C ARG A 152 20.04 -16.32 2.21
N LEU A 153 19.16 -15.55 2.84
CA LEU A 153 19.01 -14.11 2.64
C LEU A 153 19.92 -13.29 3.56
N GLY A 154 20.68 -13.93 4.44
CA GLY A 154 21.69 -13.29 5.29
C GLY A 154 21.14 -12.66 6.57
N TYR A 155 19.97 -13.09 7.07
CA TYR A 155 19.41 -12.63 8.34
C TYR A 155 19.02 -13.79 9.27
N GLU A 156 18.78 -13.47 10.55
CA GLU A 156 18.47 -14.45 11.60
C GLU A 156 17.05 -15.03 11.42
N GLU A 157 16.90 -16.37 11.42
CA GLU A 157 15.60 -17.03 11.29
C GLU A 157 14.58 -16.63 12.36
N GLU A 158 15.06 -16.28 13.55
CA GLU A 158 14.23 -15.84 14.69
C GLU A 158 13.46 -14.54 14.41
N LYS A 159 13.94 -13.72 13.47
CA LYS A 159 13.26 -12.47 13.06
C LYS A 159 12.05 -12.73 12.17
N GLY A 160 11.85 -13.98 11.72
CA GLY A 160 10.75 -14.34 10.85
C GLY A 160 10.89 -13.79 9.42
N TYR A 161 9.89 -14.06 8.60
CA TYR A 161 9.71 -13.49 7.27
C TYR A 161 8.41 -12.67 7.26
N PHE A 162 8.39 -11.58 6.52
CA PHE A 162 7.23 -10.71 6.41
C PHE A 162 6.84 -10.48 4.95
N ASN A 163 5.59 -10.15 4.76
CA ASN A 163 5.04 -9.75 3.48
C ASN A 163 4.57 -8.30 3.55
#